data_fff9e2fe888f665bbbe8988f02a6b3d1
#
_entry.id   fff9e2fe888f665bbbe8988f02a6b3d1
#
_cell.length_a   1.000
_cell.length_b   1.000
_cell.length_c   1.000
_cell.angle_alpha   90.00
_cell.angle_beta   90.00
_cell.angle_gamma   90.00
#
_symmetry.space_group_name_H-M   'P 1'
#
loop_
_entity.id
_entity.type
_entity.pdbx_description
1 polymer ?
#
loop_
_entity_poly.entity_id
_entity_poly.type
_entity_poly.pdbx_seq_one_letter_code
_entity_poly.pdbx_strand_id
1 'polypeptide(L)'
;MRLNRILGLLLSAVLIGGCAAHPDPIVDRKGVDPEALAQDWRECEAYSEEIQIGKGIAKGAATGAAVGAISGAISGDVEEGAGYGGLYGGTRSGLDADRDKQAVFKRCLRGRGYRVLN
;
A
#
# COMPACT_ATOMS: atom_id res chain seq x y z
N MET A 1 16.98 32.74 3.35
CA MET A 1 16.15 31.92 4.24
C MET A 1 14.82 31.44 3.61
N ARG A 2 14.08 32.29 2.92
CA ARG A 2 12.78 31.89 2.27
C ARG A 2 12.96 30.91 1.12
N LEU A 3 13.98 31.11 0.29
CA LEU A 3 14.27 30.25 -0.87
C LEU A 3 14.60 28.79 -0.45
N ASN A 4 15.39 28.59 0.60
CA ASN A 4 15.71 27.26 1.10
C ASN A 4 14.48 26.53 1.68
N ARG A 5 13.54 27.25 2.29
CA ARG A 5 12.28 26.68 2.79
C ARG A 5 11.36 26.26 1.65
N ILE A 6 11.29 27.09 0.58
CA ILE A 6 10.49 26.76 -0.61
C ILE A 6 11.10 25.57 -1.33
N LEU A 7 12.41 25.51 -1.48
CA LEU A 7 13.13 24.40 -2.12
C LEU A 7 12.96 23.10 -1.31
N GLY A 8 12.99 23.17 0.01
CA GLY A 8 12.72 22.02 0.89
C GLY A 8 11.28 21.52 0.79
N LEU A 9 10.29 22.42 0.70
CA LEU A 9 8.90 22.08 0.52
C LEU A 9 8.62 21.44 -0.87
N LEU A 10 9.26 21.95 -1.91
CA LEU A 10 9.15 21.37 -3.26
C LEU A 10 9.80 20.00 -3.34
N LEU A 11 10.94 19.81 -2.69
CA LEU A 11 11.64 18.51 -2.66
C LEU A 11 10.85 17.46 -1.87
N SER A 12 10.20 17.85 -0.75
CA SER A 12 9.35 16.94 0.01
C SER A 12 8.05 16.58 -0.73
N ALA A 13 7.48 17.49 -1.52
CA ALA A 13 6.30 17.20 -2.34
C ALA A 13 6.57 16.19 -3.46
N VAL A 14 7.79 16.20 -4.04
CA VAL A 14 8.20 15.23 -5.08
C VAL A 14 8.39 13.82 -4.50
N LEU A 15 8.81 13.69 -3.24
CA LEU A 15 9.01 12.40 -2.58
C LEU A 15 7.69 11.69 -2.22
N ILE A 16 6.59 12.42 -2.09
CA ILE A 16 5.27 11.87 -1.76
C ILE A 16 4.57 11.28 -3.00
N GLY A 17 4.99 11.66 -4.21
CA GLY A 17 4.39 11.21 -5.48
C GLY A 17 4.82 9.81 -5.96
N GLY A 18 5.69 9.12 -5.24
CA GLY A 18 6.16 7.77 -5.56
C GLY A 18 5.20 6.67 -5.10
N CYS A 19 3.90 6.78 -5.34
CA CYS A 19 3.00 5.64 -5.23
C CYS A 19 3.45 4.59 -6.26
N ALA A 20 4.02 3.48 -5.80
CA ALA A 20 4.26 2.31 -6.61
C ALA A 20 2.90 1.83 -7.15
N ALA A 21 2.57 2.24 -8.37
CA ALA A 21 1.43 1.68 -9.07
C ALA A 21 1.74 0.21 -9.35
N HIS A 22 1.05 -0.69 -8.66
CA HIS A 22 1.12 -2.10 -8.99
C HIS A 22 0.51 -2.28 -10.38
N PRO A 23 1.10 -3.11 -11.24
CA PRO A 23 0.54 -3.36 -12.55
C PRO A 23 -0.83 -4.02 -12.41
N ASP A 24 -1.78 -3.54 -13.19
CA ASP A 24 -3.13 -4.11 -13.26
C ASP A 24 -3.09 -5.61 -13.59
N PRO A 25 -4.10 -6.39 -13.14
CA PRO A 25 -4.23 -7.79 -13.53
C PRO A 25 -4.28 -7.95 -15.04
N ILE A 26 -3.44 -8.83 -15.57
CA ILE A 26 -3.45 -9.18 -16.99
C ILE A 26 -4.43 -10.33 -17.20
N VAL A 27 -5.53 -10.07 -17.89
CA VAL A 27 -6.55 -11.07 -18.20
C VAL A 27 -6.38 -11.56 -19.62
N ASP A 28 -6.39 -12.89 -19.82
CA ASP A 28 -6.46 -13.49 -21.15
C ASP A 28 -7.84 -13.20 -21.76
N ARG A 29 -7.87 -12.40 -22.82
CA ARG A 29 -9.11 -11.94 -23.45
C ARG A 29 -9.68 -12.89 -24.50
N LYS A 30 -9.03 -14.03 -24.73
CA LYS A 30 -9.47 -14.97 -25.75
C LYS A 30 -10.81 -15.60 -25.38
N GLY A 31 -11.85 -15.33 -26.18
CA GLY A 31 -13.20 -15.83 -25.95
C GLY A 31 -13.96 -15.14 -24.80
N VAL A 32 -13.48 -14.01 -24.32
CA VAL A 32 -14.11 -13.23 -23.26
C VAL A 32 -14.94 -12.10 -23.88
N ASP A 33 -16.17 -11.91 -23.41
CA ASP A 33 -17.00 -10.76 -23.73
C ASP A 33 -16.40 -9.48 -23.10
N PRO A 34 -16.08 -8.45 -23.89
CA PRO A 34 -15.48 -7.23 -23.37
C PRO A 34 -16.38 -6.45 -22.40
N GLU A 35 -17.70 -6.46 -22.61
CA GLU A 35 -18.66 -5.74 -21.78
C GLU A 35 -18.82 -6.43 -20.42
N ALA A 36 -18.96 -7.74 -20.41
CA ALA A 36 -19.00 -8.54 -19.19
C ALA A 36 -17.69 -8.38 -18.39
N LEU A 37 -16.53 -8.45 -19.05
CA LEU A 37 -15.25 -8.21 -18.40
C LEU A 37 -15.17 -6.82 -17.77
N ALA A 38 -15.63 -5.78 -18.47
CA ALA A 38 -15.59 -4.42 -17.96
C ALA A 38 -16.49 -4.22 -16.74
N GLN A 39 -17.63 -4.89 -16.68
CA GLN A 39 -18.50 -4.88 -15.50
C GLN A 39 -17.86 -5.63 -14.33
N ASP A 40 -17.41 -6.85 -14.57
CA ASP A 40 -16.77 -7.69 -13.56
C ASP A 40 -15.49 -7.06 -13.00
N TRP A 41 -14.76 -6.36 -13.85
CA TRP A 41 -13.57 -5.59 -13.43
C TRP A 41 -13.92 -4.53 -12.39
N ARG A 42 -14.93 -3.69 -12.69
CA ARG A 42 -15.35 -2.63 -11.74
C ARG A 42 -15.85 -3.20 -10.42
N GLU A 43 -16.58 -4.30 -10.46
CA GLU A 43 -17.08 -4.93 -9.25
C GLU A 43 -15.96 -5.56 -8.42
N CYS A 44 -14.99 -6.23 -9.04
CA CYS A 44 -13.84 -6.79 -8.35
C CYS A 44 -12.90 -5.72 -7.82
N GLU A 45 -12.76 -4.59 -8.52
CA GLU A 45 -12.02 -3.43 -8.05
C GLU A 45 -12.66 -2.86 -6.78
N ALA A 46 -13.99 -2.67 -6.77
CA ALA A 46 -14.73 -2.21 -5.61
C ALA A 46 -14.51 -3.11 -4.38
N TYR A 47 -14.55 -4.44 -4.54
CA TYR A 47 -14.21 -5.36 -3.44
C TYR A 47 -12.78 -5.20 -2.94
N SER A 48 -11.82 -4.95 -3.83
CA SER A 48 -10.44 -4.74 -3.42
C SER A 48 -10.23 -3.44 -2.66
N GLU A 49 -11.06 -2.42 -2.91
CA GLU A 49 -11.01 -1.13 -2.22
C GLU A 49 -11.48 -1.19 -0.76
N GLU A 50 -12.20 -2.25 -0.37
CA GLU A 50 -12.51 -2.50 1.04
C GLU A 50 -11.25 -2.74 1.88
N ILE A 51 -10.14 -3.15 1.25
CA ILE A 51 -8.82 -3.24 1.87
C ILE A 51 -8.25 -1.83 2.09
N GLN A 52 -8.34 -1.34 3.31
CA GLN A 52 -7.92 0.02 3.66
C GLN A 52 -6.42 0.10 3.96
N ILE A 53 -5.62 0.43 2.96
CA ILE A 53 -4.16 0.58 3.06
C ILE A 53 -3.78 1.59 4.15
N GLY A 54 -4.49 2.72 4.23
CA GLY A 54 -4.23 3.75 5.23
C GLY A 54 -4.36 3.25 6.68
N LYS A 55 -5.34 2.38 6.96
CA LYS A 55 -5.47 1.73 8.28
C LYS A 55 -4.33 0.75 8.55
N GLY A 56 -3.88 0.02 7.53
CA GLY A 56 -2.72 -0.87 7.62
C GLY A 56 -1.47 -0.09 8.00
N ILE A 57 -1.20 1.03 7.31
CA ILE A 57 -0.07 1.91 7.59
C ILE A 57 -0.14 2.46 9.02
N ALA A 58 -1.29 3.01 9.44
CA ALA A 58 -1.46 3.58 10.77
C ALA A 58 -1.26 2.54 11.88
N LYS A 59 -1.83 1.34 11.71
CA LYS A 59 -1.66 0.23 12.66
C LYS A 59 -0.20 -0.23 12.74
N GLY A 60 0.47 -0.38 11.58
CA GLY A 60 1.87 -0.80 11.53
C GLY A 60 2.81 0.25 12.13
N ALA A 61 2.56 1.54 11.86
CA ALA A 61 3.33 2.62 12.43
C ALA A 61 3.19 2.69 13.96
N ALA A 62 1.97 2.58 14.49
CA ALA A 62 1.73 2.58 15.93
C ALA A 62 2.38 1.37 16.62
N THR A 63 2.23 0.16 16.06
CA THR A 63 2.84 -1.05 16.60
C THR A 63 4.37 -0.99 16.52
N GLY A 64 4.91 -0.57 15.38
CA GLY A 64 6.35 -0.43 15.18
C GLY A 64 6.98 0.63 16.09
N ALA A 65 6.30 1.76 16.29
CA ALA A 65 6.75 2.79 17.22
C ALA A 65 6.78 2.28 18.68
N ALA A 66 5.77 1.53 19.11
CA ALA A 66 5.72 0.96 20.45
C ALA A 66 6.87 -0.05 20.68
N VAL A 67 7.09 -0.96 19.74
CA VAL A 67 8.20 -1.94 19.80
C VAL A 67 9.55 -1.23 19.73
N GLY A 68 9.69 -0.26 18.84
CA GLY A 68 10.91 0.53 18.70
C GLY A 68 11.23 1.37 19.94
N ALA A 69 10.21 1.93 20.61
CA ALA A 69 10.40 2.65 21.90
C ALA A 69 10.93 1.72 23.00
N ILE A 70 10.42 0.50 23.09
CA ILE A 70 10.90 -0.49 24.07
C ILE A 70 12.36 -0.85 23.79
N SER A 71 12.72 -1.10 22.54
CA SER A 71 14.09 -1.38 22.12
C SER A 71 15.02 -0.20 22.35
N GLY A 72 14.55 1.03 22.04
CA GLY A 72 15.27 2.26 22.30
C GLY A 72 15.50 2.56 23.79
N ALA A 73 14.55 2.16 24.66
CA ALA A 73 14.72 2.28 26.12
C ALA A 73 15.89 1.44 26.66
N ILE A 74 16.16 0.30 26.02
CA ILE A 74 17.27 -0.58 26.40
C ILE A 74 18.62 0.03 25.93
N SER A 75 18.67 0.66 24.78
CA SER A 75 19.86 1.30 24.21
C SER A 75 20.08 2.75 24.65
N GLY A 76 19.12 3.36 25.34
CA GLY A 76 19.20 4.72 25.85
C GLY A 76 18.61 5.81 24.97
N ASP A 77 17.96 5.44 23.85
CA ASP A 77 17.41 6.38 22.88
C ASP A 77 15.99 6.00 22.41
N VAL A 78 15.01 6.26 23.28
CA VAL A 78 13.60 5.90 23.07
C VAL A 78 12.99 6.60 21.87
N GLU A 79 13.35 7.88 21.65
CA GLU A 79 12.76 8.71 20.60
C GLU A 79 13.21 8.23 19.21
N GLU A 80 14.50 7.95 19.05
CA GLU A 80 15.04 7.39 17.81
C GLU A 80 14.48 5.99 17.53
N GLY A 81 14.42 5.14 18.54
CA GLY A 81 13.84 3.79 18.43
C GLY A 81 12.37 3.83 18.02
N ALA A 82 11.57 4.67 18.64
CA ALA A 82 10.15 4.84 18.30
C ALA A 82 9.95 5.37 16.87
N GLY A 83 10.74 6.36 16.48
CA GLY A 83 10.69 6.94 15.13
C GLY A 83 11.03 5.93 14.05
N TYR A 84 12.12 5.19 14.22
CA TYR A 84 12.56 4.16 13.26
C TYR A 84 11.57 3.00 13.17
N GLY A 85 11.11 2.52 14.33
CA GLY A 85 10.13 1.44 14.41
C GLY A 85 8.79 1.82 13.79
N GLY A 86 8.32 3.03 14.02
CA GLY A 86 7.09 3.56 13.42
C GLY A 86 7.16 3.67 11.91
N LEU A 87 8.26 4.20 11.39
CA LEU A 87 8.49 4.32 9.95
C LEU A 87 8.57 2.95 9.27
N TYR A 88 9.35 2.04 9.83
CA TYR A 88 9.51 0.69 9.27
C TYR A 88 8.20 -0.12 9.35
N GLY A 89 7.51 -0.08 10.50
CA GLY A 89 6.25 -0.77 10.70
C GLY A 89 5.13 -0.25 9.79
N GLY A 90 5.03 1.07 9.63
CA GLY A 90 4.06 1.70 8.75
C GLY A 90 4.29 1.34 7.29
N THR A 91 5.53 1.42 6.81
CA THR A 91 5.89 1.09 5.43
C THR A 91 5.61 -0.38 5.13
N ARG A 92 6.04 -1.29 6.00
CA ARG A 92 5.82 -2.73 5.80
C ARG A 92 4.33 -3.08 5.75
N SER A 93 3.54 -2.57 6.71
CA SER A 93 2.10 -2.85 6.75
C SER A 93 1.34 -2.22 5.58
N GLY A 94 1.80 -1.10 5.06
CA GLY A 94 1.25 -0.51 3.84
C GLY A 94 1.47 -1.39 2.61
N LEU A 95 2.69 -1.94 2.45
CA LEU A 95 3.01 -2.86 1.37
C LEU A 95 2.25 -4.18 1.47
N ASP A 96 2.06 -4.71 2.68
CA ASP A 96 1.28 -5.94 2.89
C ASP A 96 -0.20 -5.71 2.56
N ALA A 97 -0.80 -4.59 2.99
CA ALA A 97 -2.18 -4.23 2.67
C ALA A 97 -2.39 -4.01 1.16
N ASP A 98 -1.40 -3.45 0.45
CA ASP A 98 -1.46 -3.29 -0.99
C ASP A 98 -1.40 -4.64 -1.72
N ARG A 99 -0.55 -5.56 -1.26
CA ARG A 99 -0.52 -6.94 -1.79
C ARG A 99 -1.84 -7.67 -1.55
N ASP A 100 -2.46 -7.49 -0.39
CA ASP A 100 -3.76 -8.07 -0.07
C ASP A 100 -4.84 -7.52 -0.99
N LYS A 101 -4.84 -6.20 -1.25
CA LYS A 101 -5.73 -5.55 -2.22
C LYS A 101 -5.61 -6.20 -3.61
N GLN A 102 -4.38 -6.36 -4.11
CA GLN A 102 -4.11 -7.01 -5.39
C GLN A 102 -4.54 -8.49 -5.39
N ALA A 103 -4.31 -9.20 -4.29
CA ALA A 103 -4.70 -10.60 -4.17
C ALA A 103 -6.23 -10.78 -4.20
N VAL A 104 -6.99 -9.90 -3.53
CA VAL A 104 -8.46 -9.90 -3.56
C VAL A 104 -8.97 -9.63 -4.97
N PHE A 105 -8.43 -8.62 -5.64
CA PHE A 105 -8.82 -8.28 -7.01
C PHE A 105 -8.61 -9.46 -7.97
N LYS A 106 -7.41 -10.02 -7.99
CA LYS A 106 -7.07 -11.18 -8.85
C LYS A 106 -7.91 -12.41 -8.53
N ARG A 107 -8.15 -12.66 -7.23
CA ARG A 107 -8.98 -13.79 -6.79
C ARG A 107 -10.43 -13.63 -7.23
N CYS A 108 -10.97 -12.41 -7.14
CA CYS A 108 -12.32 -12.10 -7.62
C CYS A 108 -12.46 -12.39 -9.11
N LEU A 109 -11.56 -11.88 -9.95
CA LEU A 109 -11.57 -12.13 -11.40
C LEU A 109 -11.45 -13.62 -11.72
N ARG A 110 -10.57 -14.36 -11.03
CA ARG A 110 -10.46 -15.82 -11.20
C ARG A 110 -11.74 -16.55 -10.80
N GLY A 111 -12.40 -16.11 -9.71
CA GLY A 111 -13.68 -16.67 -9.25
C GLY A 111 -14.83 -16.49 -10.26
N ARG A 112 -14.75 -15.47 -11.12
CA ARG A 112 -15.67 -15.21 -12.22
C ARG A 112 -15.32 -15.96 -13.52
N GLY A 113 -14.27 -16.78 -13.49
CA GLY A 113 -13.85 -17.60 -14.62
C GLY A 113 -12.80 -16.97 -15.53
N TYR A 114 -12.29 -15.78 -15.19
CA TYR A 114 -11.23 -15.15 -15.98
C TYR A 114 -9.87 -15.77 -15.70
N ARG A 115 -9.08 -15.94 -16.77
CA ARG A 115 -7.69 -16.39 -16.66
C ARG A 115 -6.77 -15.19 -16.42
N VAL A 116 -6.38 -15.00 -15.17
CA VAL A 116 -5.43 -13.95 -14.76
C VAL A 116 -4.00 -14.49 -14.86
N LEU A 117 -3.15 -13.79 -15.61
CA LEU A 117 -1.82 -14.26 -16.02
C LEU A 117 -0.68 -13.84 -15.09
N ASN A 118 -0.90 -12.82 -14.21
CA ASN A 118 0.11 -12.31 -13.27
C ASN A 118 -0.30 -12.44 -11.80
#